data_1cb7b4c3c44b70825c4a941c6f52d5cb
#
_entry.id   1cb7b4c3c44b70825c4a941c6f52d5cb
#
_cell.length_a   1.000
_cell.length_b   1.000
_cell.length_c   1.000
_cell.angle_alpha   90.00
_cell.angle_beta   90.00
_cell.angle_gamma   90.00
#
_symmetry.space_group_name_H-M   'P 1'
#
loop_
_entity.id
_entity.type
_entity.pdbx_description
1 polymer ?
#
loop_
_entity_poly.entity_id
_entity_poly.type
_entity_poly.pdbx_seq_one_letter_code
_entity_poly.pdbx_strand_id
1 'polypeptide(L)'
;MAVDTRKLKLRRTTILYWSLLVYILAALLWWLISLENQNQRIRAEQLQLLELQAPQLDPLEKEKRVVAIESLASRNSTKYISEGITFLIVILIGAVGLFRAVRRQLRAQQQQQQFMMAVTHELKTPIAVTRLNLETMQRYKLEPEKQEKLIRIALDETS
;
A
#
# COMPACT_ATOMS: atom_id res chain seq x y z
N MET A 1 -25.83 -4.79 10.57
CA MET A 1 -24.98 -5.97 10.33
C MET A 1 -23.93 -5.78 9.22
N ALA A 2 -24.15 -4.96 8.20
CA ALA A 2 -23.19 -4.75 7.07
C ALA A 2 -21.94 -3.90 7.42
N VAL A 3 -22.00 -3.06 8.46
CA VAL A 3 -20.87 -2.16 8.85
C VAL A 3 -19.72 -2.94 9.49
N ASP A 4 -19.99 -4.03 10.14
CA ASP A 4 -19.00 -4.81 10.89
C ASP A 4 -18.11 -5.68 9.96
N THR A 5 -18.71 -6.26 8.92
CA THR A 5 -17.98 -7.05 7.93
C THR A 5 -16.98 -6.20 7.10
N ARG A 6 -17.27 -4.91 6.94
CA ARG A 6 -16.42 -3.96 6.21
C ARG A 6 -15.18 -3.57 7.02
N LYS A 7 -15.35 -3.25 8.30
CA LYS A 7 -14.23 -2.99 9.22
C LYS A 7 -13.29 -4.19 9.33
N LEU A 8 -13.84 -5.40 9.33
CA LEU A 8 -13.07 -6.65 9.33
C LEU A 8 -12.27 -6.85 8.03
N LYS A 9 -12.85 -6.55 6.87
CA LYS A 9 -12.13 -6.62 5.57
C LYS A 9 -10.99 -5.62 5.51
N LEU A 10 -11.20 -4.36 5.88
CA LEU A 10 -10.16 -3.33 5.92
C LEU A 10 -9.03 -3.70 6.88
N ARG A 11 -9.37 -4.22 8.05
CA ARG A 11 -8.38 -4.68 9.04
C ARG A 11 -7.55 -5.85 8.50
N ARG A 12 -8.17 -6.81 7.82
CA ARG A 12 -7.47 -7.94 7.17
C ARG A 12 -6.50 -7.47 6.09
N THR A 13 -6.93 -6.57 5.21
CA THR A 13 -6.06 -6.02 4.15
C THR A 13 -4.87 -5.25 4.75
N THR A 14 -5.09 -4.48 5.81
CA THR A 14 -4.02 -3.76 6.50
C THR A 14 -3.03 -4.73 7.15
N ILE A 15 -3.52 -5.78 7.81
CA ILE A 15 -2.67 -6.82 8.42
C ILE A 15 -1.85 -7.54 7.35
N LEU A 16 -2.47 -7.95 6.24
CA LEU A 16 -1.78 -8.60 5.12
C LEU A 16 -0.69 -7.70 4.53
N TYR A 17 -0.97 -6.42 4.37
CA TYR A 17 0.02 -5.45 3.89
C TYR A 17 1.23 -5.37 4.82
N TRP A 18 1.00 -5.20 6.13
CA TRP A 18 2.08 -5.12 7.10
C TRP A 18 2.86 -6.43 7.23
N SER A 19 2.18 -7.57 7.19
CA SER A 19 2.84 -8.89 7.25
C SER A 19 3.72 -9.11 6.01
N LEU A 20 3.25 -8.72 4.83
CA LEU A 20 4.03 -8.81 3.59
C LEU A 20 5.26 -7.88 3.65
N LEU A 21 5.10 -6.66 4.14
CA LEU A 21 6.20 -5.72 4.29
C LEU A 21 7.27 -6.26 5.24
N VAL A 22 6.85 -6.77 6.41
CA VAL A 22 7.76 -7.40 7.39
C VAL A 22 8.48 -8.60 6.77
N TYR A 23 7.77 -9.43 6.02
CA TYR A 23 8.37 -10.56 5.31
C TYR A 23 9.44 -10.12 4.30
N ILE A 24 9.15 -9.10 3.49
CA ILE A 24 10.12 -8.57 2.51
C ILE A 24 11.36 -8.02 3.21
N LEU A 25 11.19 -7.27 4.31
CA LEU A 25 12.31 -6.73 5.09
C LEU A 25 13.13 -7.84 5.74
N ALA A 26 12.49 -8.86 6.30
CA ALA A 26 13.17 -10.01 6.88
C ALA A 26 13.96 -10.80 5.81
N ALA A 27 13.38 -11.00 4.63
CA ALA A 27 14.05 -11.66 3.51
C ALA A 27 15.26 -10.85 3.01
N LEU A 28 15.15 -9.52 2.95
CA LEU A 28 16.27 -8.64 2.59
C LEU A 28 17.41 -8.75 3.61
N LEU A 29 17.09 -8.68 4.90
CA LEU A 29 18.08 -8.81 5.96
C LEU A 29 18.77 -10.18 5.94
N TRP A 30 17.99 -11.25 5.79
CA TRP A 30 18.55 -12.59 5.66
C TRP A 30 19.48 -12.72 4.46
N TRP A 31 19.10 -12.15 3.33
CA TRP A 31 19.91 -12.14 2.11
C TRP A 31 21.23 -11.38 2.31
N LEU A 32 21.21 -10.20 2.95
CA LEU A 32 22.42 -9.44 3.27
C LEU A 32 23.37 -10.21 4.20
N ILE A 33 22.82 -10.83 5.25
CA ILE A 33 23.60 -11.66 6.16
C ILE A 33 24.20 -12.86 5.42
N SER A 34 23.44 -13.47 4.53
CA SER A 34 23.91 -14.61 3.72
C SER A 34 25.06 -14.23 2.80
N LEU A 35 24.97 -13.07 2.14
CA LEU A 35 26.04 -12.54 1.28
C LEU A 35 27.31 -12.23 2.07
N GLU A 36 27.18 -11.61 3.22
CA GLU A 36 28.35 -11.32 4.08
C GLU A 36 29.01 -12.61 4.59
N ASN A 37 28.21 -13.58 5.03
CA ASN A 37 28.73 -14.88 5.44
C ASN A 37 29.44 -15.62 4.29
N GLN A 38 28.93 -15.51 3.06
CA GLN A 38 29.57 -16.06 1.88
C GLN A 38 30.91 -15.37 1.58
N ASN A 39 30.95 -14.04 1.66
CA ASN A 39 32.16 -13.26 1.48
C ASN A 39 33.24 -13.64 2.50
N GLN A 40 32.85 -13.81 3.75
CA GLN A 40 33.79 -14.24 4.81
C GLN A 40 34.32 -15.67 4.59
N ARG A 41 33.49 -16.60 4.10
CA ARG A 41 33.93 -17.96 3.74
C ARG A 41 34.94 -17.93 2.60
N ILE A 42 34.65 -17.19 1.52
CA ILE A 42 35.58 -17.06 0.39
C ILE A 42 36.91 -16.47 0.84
N ARG A 43 36.87 -15.43 1.71
CA ARG A 43 38.08 -14.86 2.31
C ARG A 43 38.89 -15.92 3.07
N ALA A 44 38.22 -16.69 3.93
CA ALA A 44 38.88 -17.73 4.72
C ALA A 44 39.52 -18.83 3.85
N GLU A 45 38.82 -19.29 2.81
CA GLU A 45 39.34 -20.27 1.86
C GLU A 45 40.57 -19.74 1.10
N GLN A 46 40.51 -18.49 0.64
CA GLN A 46 41.68 -17.87 -0.06
C GLN A 46 42.87 -17.75 0.85
N LEU A 47 42.69 -17.39 2.13
CA LEU A 47 43.79 -17.31 3.08
C LEU A 47 44.36 -18.71 3.40
N GLN A 48 43.54 -19.74 3.55
CA GLN A 48 44.03 -21.11 3.72
C GLN A 48 44.83 -21.62 2.53
N LEU A 49 44.35 -21.38 1.30
CA LEU A 49 45.08 -21.74 0.10
C LEU A 49 46.45 -21.02 0.01
N LEU A 50 46.49 -19.74 0.41
CA LEU A 50 47.74 -18.97 0.46
C LEU A 50 48.69 -19.54 1.51
N GLU A 51 48.22 -19.98 2.67
CA GLU A 51 49.05 -20.63 3.71
C GLU A 51 49.65 -21.94 3.22
N LEU A 52 48.92 -22.76 2.48
CA LEU A 52 49.45 -23.99 1.88
C LEU A 52 50.54 -23.72 0.86
N GLN A 53 50.50 -22.58 0.16
CA GLN A 53 51.52 -22.16 -0.83
C GLN A 53 52.67 -21.37 -0.17
N ALA A 54 52.51 -20.98 1.11
CA ALA A 54 53.47 -20.14 1.81
C ALA A 54 54.95 -20.66 1.83
N PRO A 55 55.22 -21.98 1.86
CA PRO A 55 56.61 -22.47 1.86
C PRO A 55 57.38 -22.16 0.57
N GLN A 56 56.66 -21.84 -0.51
CA GLN A 56 57.25 -21.62 -1.82
C GLN A 56 57.28 -20.14 -2.22
N LEU A 57 56.67 -19.23 -1.40
CA LEU A 57 56.56 -17.81 -1.69
C LEU A 57 57.59 -16.98 -0.90
N ASP A 58 58.08 -15.91 -1.54
CA ASP A 58 58.81 -14.86 -0.87
C ASP A 58 57.94 -14.18 0.21
N PRO A 59 58.46 -13.87 1.40
CA PRO A 59 57.71 -13.22 2.48
C PRO A 59 57.00 -11.93 2.04
N LEU A 60 57.63 -11.12 1.20
CA LEU A 60 57.07 -9.88 0.67
C LEU A 60 55.88 -10.14 -0.28
N GLU A 61 55.96 -11.18 -1.09
CA GLU A 61 54.88 -11.57 -2.01
C GLU A 61 53.67 -12.14 -1.23
N LYS A 62 53.92 -12.92 -0.19
CA LYS A 62 52.88 -13.40 0.72
C LYS A 62 52.11 -12.26 1.35
N GLU A 63 52.80 -11.26 1.90
CA GLU A 63 52.17 -10.09 2.51
C GLU A 63 51.29 -9.32 1.51
N LYS A 64 51.78 -9.07 0.29
CA LYS A 64 51.01 -8.42 -0.78
C LYS A 64 49.74 -9.18 -1.11
N ARG A 65 49.76 -10.51 -1.17
CA ARG A 65 48.60 -11.33 -1.47
C ARG A 65 47.59 -11.31 -0.33
N VAL A 66 48.02 -11.35 0.94
CA VAL A 66 47.14 -11.20 2.11
C VAL A 66 46.41 -9.85 2.05
N VAL A 67 47.12 -8.75 1.86
CA VAL A 67 46.53 -7.41 1.74
C VAL A 67 45.55 -7.32 0.57
N ALA A 68 45.86 -7.95 -0.55
CA ALA A 68 44.95 -7.99 -1.71
C ALA A 68 43.65 -8.73 -1.40
N ILE A 69 43.71 -9.92 -0.74
CA ILE A 69 42.53 -10.70 -0.34
C ILE A 69 41.70 -9.88 0.64
N GLU A 70 42.30 -9.25 1.64
CA GLU A 70 41.58 -8.44 2.64
C GLU A 70 40.94 -7.21 2.02
N SER A 71 41.61 -6.53 1.10
CA SER A 71 41.06 -5.38 0.41
C SER A 71 39.89 -5.74 -0.47
N LEU A 72 39.94 -6.87 -1.18
CA LEU A 72 38.80 -7.39 -1.96
C LEU A 72 37.59 -7.75 -1.09
N ALA A 73 37.85 -8.45 0.02
CA ALA A 73 36.76 -8.80 0.96
C ALA A 73 36.08 -7.55 1.53
N SER A 74 36.88 -6.55 1.95
CA SER A 74 36.34 -5.27 2.47
C SER A 74 35.55 -4.50 1.40
N ARG A 75 36.03 -4.44 0.18
CA ARG A 75 35.33 -3.79 -0.95
C ARG A 75 33.99 -4.50 -1.24
N ASN A 76 33.96 -5.83 -1.21
CA ASN A 76 32.74 -6.59 -1.41
C ASN A 76 31.74 -6.35 -0.27
N SER A 77 32.16 -6.36 0.99
CA SER A 77 31.28 -6.03 2.13
C SER A 77 30.69 -4.63 1.98
N THR A 78 31.51 -3.62 1.65
CA THR A 78 31.03 -2.25 1.43
C THR A 78 30.00 -2.20 0.30
N LYS A 79 30.25 -2.90 -0.81
CA LYS A 79 29.32 -3.00 -1.94
C LYS A 79 27.99 -3.62 -1.53
N TYR A 80 27.99 -4.76 -0.84
CA TYR A 80 26.77 -5.43 -0.41
C TYR A 80 25.95 -4.57 0.58
N ILE A 81 26.62 -3.88 1.49
CA ILE A 81 25.95 -2.96 2.42
C ILE A 81 25.31 -1.79 1.65
N SER A 82 26.03 -1.17 0.72
CA SER A 82 25.48 -0.05 -0.06
C SER A 82 24.31 -0.46 -0.94
N GLU A 83 24.38 -1.62 -1.59
CA GLU A 83 23.27 -2.19 -2.36
C GLU A 83 22.07 -2.48 -1.44
N GLY A 84 22.31 -3.08 -0.27
CA GLY A 84 21.25 -3.36 0.71
C GLY A 84 20.54 -2.11 1.23
N ILE A 85 21.29 -1.05 1.52
CA ILE A 85 20.72 0.24 1.92
C ILE A 85 19.88 0.83 0.79
N THR A 86 20.37 0.76 -0.44
CA THR A 86 19.63 1.24 -1.62
C THR A 86 18.29 0.50 -1.77
N PHE A 87 18.30 -0.83 -1.70
CA PHE A 87 17.06 -1.62 -1.75
C PHE A 87 16.11 -1.30 -0.61
N LEU A 88 16.64 -1.13 0.61
CA LEU A 88 15.82 -0.76 1.76
C LEU A 88 15.11 0.58 1.54
N ILE A 89 15.83 1.59 1.04
CA ILE A 89 15.25 2.90 0.75
C ILE A 89 14.14 2.79 -0.30
N VAL A 90 14.38 2.07 -1.41
CA VAL A 90 13.41 1.88 -2.48
C VAL A 90 12.15 1.17 -1.96
N ILE A 91 12.31 0.11 -1.15
CA ILE A 91 11.19 -0.63 -0.54
C ILE A 91 10.38 0.29 0.37
N LEU A 92 11.03 1.09 1.22
CA LEU A 92 10.33 2.01 2.13
C LEU A 92 9.57 3.10 1.38
N ILE A 93 10.18 3.69 0.34
CA ILE A 93 9.49 4.69 -0.49
C ILE A 93 8.28 4.07 -1.18
N GLY A 94 8.43 2.89 -1.77
CA GLY A 94 7.34 2.15 -2.40
C GLY A 94 6.21 1.81 -1.44
N ALA A 95 6.56 1.35 -0.23
CA ALA A 95 5.60 1.04 0.82
C ALA A 95 4.79 2.28 1.25
N VAL A 96 5.46 3.41 1.50
CA VAL A 96 4.78 4.67 1.84
C VAL A 96 3.89 5.15 0.70
N GLY A 97 4.36 5.07 -0.54
CA GLY A 97 3.58 5.43 -1.73
C GLY A 97 2.31 4.59 -1.88
N LEU A 98 2.44 3.27 -1.78
CA LEU A 98 1.31 2.35 -1.85
C LEU A 98 0.30 2.58 -0.72
N PHE A 99 0.77 2.76 0.51
CA PHE A 99 -0.10 3.04 1.65
C PHE A 99 -0.90 4.33 1.48
N ARG A 100 -0.25 5.40 0.97
CA ARG A 100 -0.93 6.66 0.65
C ARG A 100 -1.96 6.49 -0.46
N ALA A 101 -1.63 5.75 -1.52
CA ALA A 101 -2.54 5.49 -2.64
C ALA A 101 -3.80 4.75 -2.18
N VAL A 102 -3.65 3.67 -1.41
CA VAL A 102 -4.77 2.91 -0.84
C VAL A 102 -5.64 3.77 0.06
N ARG A 103 -5.04 4.58 0.93
CA ARG A 103 -5.80 5.52 1.79
C ARG A 103 -6.59 6.56 0.98
N ARG A 104 -6.01 7.10 -0.09
CA ARG A 104 -6.71 8.05 -0.98
C ARG A 104 -7.91 7.39 -1.64
N GLN A 105 -7.74 6.19 -2.16
CA GLN A 105 -8.82 5.44 -2.81
C GLN A 105 -9.98 5.14 -1.85
N LEU A 106 -9.68 4.73 -0.61
CA LEU A 106 -10.69 4.49 0.41
C LEU A 106 -11.48 5.75 0.78
N ARG A 107 -10.81 6.90 0.89
CA ARG A 107 -11.47 8.19 1.15
C ARG A 107 -12.38 8.60 0.00
N ALA A 108 -11.92 8.47 -1.24
CA ALA A 108 -12.73 8.78 -2.43
C ALA A 108 -14.00 7.92 -2.48
N GLN A 109 -13.88 6.62 -2.20
CA GLN A 109 -15.05 5.72 -2.13
C GLN A 109 -16.03 6.12 -1.01
N GLN A 110 -15.53 6.55 0.15
CA GLN A 110 -16.39 7.02 1.25
C GLN A 110 -17.14 8.29 0.86
N GLN A 111 -16.47 9.26 0.24
CA GLN A 111 -17.09 10.49 -0.25
C GLN A 111 -18.19 10.20 -1.28
N GLN A 112 -17.90 9.33 -2.24
CA GLN A 112 -18.89 8.92 -3.25
C GLN A 112 -20.12 8.27 -2.62
N GLN A 113 -19.94 7.42 -1.59
CA GLN A 113 -21.06 6.80 -0.91
C GLN A 113 -21.88 7.81 -0.10
N GLN A 114 -21.22 8.74 0.60
CA GLN A 114 -21.90 9.81 1.33
C GLN A 114 -22.70 10.70 0.37
N PHE A 115 -22.10 11.06 -0.77
CA PHE A 115 -22.78 11.81 -1.82
C PHE A 115 -24.01 11.07 -2.32
N MET A 116 -23.91 9.79 -2.67
CA MET A 116 -25.03 8.99 -3.15
C MET A 116 -26.14 8.86 -2.09
N MET A 117 -25.80 8.73 -0.81
CA MET A 117 -26.80 8.70 0.26
C MET A 117 -27.51 10.06 0.41
N ALA A 118 -26.75 11.16 0.37
CA ALA A 118 -27.31 12.51 0.46
C ALA A 118 -28.26 12.79 -0.72
N VAL A 119 -27.81 12.53 -1.95
CA VAL A 119 -28.64 12.69 -3.16
C VAL A 119 -29.90 11.84 -3.10
N THR A 120 -29.79 10.56 -2.67
CA THR A 120 -30.94 9.69 -2.54
C THR A 120 -31.94 10.22 -1.51
N HIS A 121 -31.45 10.79 -0.40
CA HIS A 121 -32.32 11.37 0.62
C HIS A 121 -32.98 12.66 0.15
N GLU A 122 -32.23 13.54 -0.54
CA GLU A 122 -32.78 14.78 -1.08
C GLU A 122 -33.78 14.56 -2.22
N LEU A 123 -33.58 13.53 -3.04
CA LEU A 123 -34.55 13.17 -4.09
C LEU A 123 -35.81 12.48 -3.54
N LYS A 124 -35.72 11.80 -2.40
CA LYS A 124 -36.86 11.10 -1.81
C LYS A 124 -37.97 12.05 -1.35
N THR A 125 -37.61 13.23 -0.86
CA THR A 125 -38.57 14.22 -0.36
C THR A 125 -39.42 14.81 -1.49
N PRO A 126 -38.87 15.36 -2.58
CA PRO A 126 -39.69 15.88 -3.68
C PRO A 126 -40.53 14.80 -4.36
N ILE A 127 -39.99 13.60 -4.52
CA ILE A 127 -40.74 12.46 -5.07
C ILE A 127 -41.94 12.10 -4.17
N ALA A 128 -41.75 12.09 -2.84
CA ALA A 128 -42.84 11.80 -1.91
C ALA A 128 -43.91 12.88 -1.93
N VAL A 129 -43.53 14.16 -2.00
CA VAL A 129 -44.48 15.29 -2.10
C VAL A 129 -45.26 15.24 -3.42
N THR A 130 -44.58 15.03 -4.53
CA THR A 130 -45.20 14.91 -5.87
C THR A 130 -46.18 13.75 -5.89
N ARG A 131 -45.80 12.59 -5.36
CA ARG A 131 -46.67 11.42 -5.24
C ARG A 131 -47.89 11.70 -4.38
N LEU A 132 -47.73 12.32 -3.22
CA LEU A 132 -48.86 12.70 -2.34
C LEU A 132 -49.84 13.63 -3.03
N ASN A 133 -49.33 14.63 -3.75
CA ASN A 133 -50.17 15.57 -4.50
C ASN A 133 -50.98 14.85 -5.59
N LEU A 134 -50.35 13.95 -6.35
CA LEU A 134 -51.00 13.14 -7.38
C LEU A 134 -52.04 12.15 -6.75
N GLU A 135 -51.74 11.48 -5.66
CA GLU A 135 -52.65 10.60 -4.94
C GLU A 135 -53.83 11.38 -4.39
N THR A 136 -53.62 12.61 -3.92
CA THR A 136 -54.72 13.49 -3.46
C THR A 136 -55.65 13.88 -4.60
N MET A 137 -55.08 14.22 -5.76
CA MET A 137 -55.88 14.55 -6.96
C MET A 137 -56.65 13.35 -7.49
N GLN A 138 -56.11 12.12 -7.36
CA GLN A 138 -56.80 10.90 -7.79
C GLN A 138 -57.95 10.51 -6.86
N ARG A 139 -57.79 10.70 -5.53
CA ARG A 139 -58.77 10.30 -4.54
C ARG A 139 -59.90 11.26 -4.34
N TYR A 140 -59.67 12.54 -4.53
CA TYR A 140 -60.64 13.59 -4.25
C TYR A 140 -61.02 14.35 -5.52
N LYS A 141 -62.32 14.52 -5.79
CA LYS A 141 -62.81 15.46 -6.83
C LYS A 141 -62.57 16.89 -6.30
N LEU A 142 -61.41 17.46 -6.63
CA LEU A 142 -61.05 18.80 -6.22
C LEU A 142 -61.62 19.84 -7.20
N GLU A 143 -61.90 21.05 -6.67
CA GLU A 143 -62.24 22.21 -7.51
C GLU A 143 -61.06 22.55 -8.45
N PRO A 144 -61.35 23.09 -9.66
CA PRO A 144 -60.28 23.35 -10.67
C PRO A 144 -59.12 24.18 -10.13
N GLU A 145 -59.38 25.21 -9.32
CA GLU A 145 -58.31 26.03 -8.72
C GLU A 145 -57.40 25.26 -7.78
N LYS A 146 -57.93 24.30 -7.02
CA LYS A 146 -57.12 23.47 -6.13
C LYS A 146 -56.29 22.44 -6.88
N GLN A 147 -56.83 21.92 -8.01
CA GLN A 147 -56.09 21.03 -8.90
C GLN A 147 -54.87 21.74 -9.51
N GLU A 148 -55.06 22.95 -10.05
CA GLU A 148 -54.01 23.74 -10.67
C GLU A 148 -52.88 24.09 -9.65
N LYS A 149 -53.26 24.41 -8.43
CA LYS A 149 -52.29 24.69 -7.36
C LYS A 149 -51.44 23.44 -7.00
N LEU A 150 -52.02 22.28 -6.92
CA LEU A 150 -51.28 21.02 -6.62
C LEU A 150 -50.37 20.63 -7.78
N ILE A 151 -50.79 20.83 -9.02
CA ILE A 151 -49.93 20.61 -10.20
C ILE A 151 -48.74 21.57 -10.18
N ARG A 152 -48.96 22.85 -9.88
CA ARG A 152 -47.89 23.85 -9.80
C ARG A 152 -46.87 23.52 -8.74
N ILE A 153 -47.30 23.10 -7.54
CA ILE A 153 -46.45 22.65 -6.43
C ILE A 153 -45.61 21.42 -6.89
N ALA A 154 -46.26 20.44 -7.53
CA ALA A 154 -45.56 19.24 -8.03
C ALA A 154 -44.50 19.55 -9.08
N LEU A 155 -44.74 20.52 -9.95
CA LEU A 155 -43.78 20.98 -10.99
C LEU A 155 -42.62 21.76 -10.37
N ASP A 156 -42.90 22.65 -9.42
CA ASP A 156 -41.87 23.44 -8.74
C ASP A 156 -40.92 22.55 -7.92
N GLU A 157 -41.44 21.47 -7.31
CA GLU A 157 -40.62 20.52 -6.50
C GLU A 157 -39.72 19.61 -7.37
N THR A 158 -40.02 19.48 -8.66
CA THR A 158 -39.23 18.64 -9.59
C THR A 158 -38.26 19.44 -10.49
N SER A 159 -38.23 20.77 -10.37
CA SER A 159 -37.33 21.67 -11.10
C SER A 159 -36.05 21.99 -10.33
#